data_495eb8ae58e63b2685d8e4aa060726a3
#
_entry.id   495eb8ae58e63b2685d8e4aa060726a3
#
_cell.length_a   1.000
_cell.length_b   1.000
_cell.length_c   1.000
_cell.angle_alpha   90.00
_cell.angle_beta   90.00
_cell.angle_gamma   90.00
#
_symmetry.space_group_name_H-M   'P 1'
#
loop_
_entity.id
_entity.type
_entity.pdbx_description
1 polymer ?
#
loop_
_entity_poly.entity_id
_entity_poly.type
_entity_poly.pdbx_seq_one_letter_code
_entity_poly.pdbx_strand_id
1 'polypeptide(L)'
;MTSPFSSTLVSPAEFHAAVNSPTNTRRIVPVAAGRRTVHTPAYHAQHIPNSVYVPASTTQHQHANEHSFFDMDLIRDTTSPYPQMLPTAAHFASCVAALGITKDDVLVIYDAVDVGIYSSPRVAWMFRFFGHQAAHVLNNFRVYVQLGYPVATGEMRPLPSVGEYRVSPPDSDRVIAFEELRELVLGGGEGFQIVDSRIAGRFSGEEDEAVAGLSSGHMPRAVNVPLAAMLEEGSSTFLPVEKLAEVFKRAGVDGRVPLVLTCNSGVTAAALDLALGETGFKNARRIYDGSWMEWARRVDRPELIVKDVH
;
A
#
# COMPACT_ATOMS: atom_id res chain seq x y z
N MET A 1 9.95 -7.02 -21.96
CA MET A 1 8.61 -6.68 -22.53
C MET A 1 7.96 -5.68 -21.58
N THR A 2 7.33 -4.64 -22.11
CA THR A 2 6.66 -3.59 -21.32
C THR A 2 5.32 -4.07 -20.75
N SER A 3 4.84 -3.47 -19.67
CA SER A 3 3.48 -3.67 -19.16
C SER A 3 2.46 -3.16 -20.20
N PRO A 4 1.26 -3.75 -20.32
CA PRO A 4 0.18 -3.19 -21.12
C PRO A 4 -0.39 -1.88 -20.54
N PHE A 5 -0.04 -1.54 -19.29
CA PHE A 5 -0.47 -0.32 -18.62
C PHE A 5 0.65 0.71 -18.58
N SER A 6 0.30 1.96 -18.88
CA SER A 6 1.24 3.10 -18.87
C SER A 6 1.41 3.72 -17.49
N SER A 7 0.41 3.56 -16.59
CA SER A 7 0.42 4.09 -15.23
C SER A 7 0.46 2.98 -14.17
N THR A 8 0.83 3.36 -12.94
CA THR A 8 0.72 2.47 -11.78
C THR A 8 -0.75 2.29 -11.38
N LEU A 9 -1.54 3.34 -11.48
CA LEU A 9 -2.98 3.31 -11.25
C LEU A 9 -3.69 2.92 -12.54
N VAL A 10 -4.52 1.88 -12.49
CA VAL A 10 -5.22 1.32 -13.66
C VAL A 10 -6.72 1.40 -13.44
N SER A 11 -7.43 1.98 -14.38
CA SER A 11 -8.90 2.00 -14.33
C SER A 11 -9.49 0.60 -14.54
N PRO A 12 -10.69 0.33 -14.00
CA PRO A 12 -11.41 -0.92 -14.25
C PRO A 12 -11.59 -1.24 -15.74
N ALA A 13 -11.82 -0.21 -16.57
CA ALA A 13 -11.99 -0.38 -18.01
C ALA A 13 -10.69 -0.78 -18.72
N GLU A 14 -9.54 -0.13 -18.40
CA GLU A 14 -8.23 -0.50 -18.93
C GLU A 14 -7.85 -1.92 -18.53
N PHE A 15 -8.07 -2.28 -17.26
CA PHE A 15 -7.81 -3.65 -16.79
C PHE A 15 -8.65 -4.67 -17.55
N HIS A 16 -9.97 -4.46 -17.66
CA HIS A 16 -10.86 -5.35 -18.39
C HIS A 16 -10.46 -5.50 -19.87
N ALA A 17 -10.13 -4.40 -20.52
CA ALA A 17 -9.67 -4.41 -21.90
C ALA A 17 -8.35 -5.18 -22.05
N ALA A 18 -7.39 -4.98 -21.17
CA ALA A 18 -6.08 -5.63 -21.23
C ALA A 18 -6.17 -7.16 -21.00
N VAL A 19 -7.00 -7.61 -20.07
CA VAL A 19 -7.22 -9.06 -19.81
C VAL A 19 -7.84 -9.76 -21.02
N ASN A 20 -8.71 -9.09 -21.76
CA ASN A 20 -9.40 -9.64 -22.93
C ASN A 20 -8.68 -9.37 -24.25
N SER A 21 -7.53 -8.70 -24.25
CA SER A 21 -6.80 -8.33 -25.45
C SER A 21 -6.04 -9.53 -26.03
N PRO A 22 -6.28 -9.90 -27.30
CA PRO A 22 -5.54 -10.97 -27.95
C PRO A 22 -4.07 -10.60 -28.24
N THR A 23 -3.72 -9.33 -28.15
CA THR A 23 -2.34 -8.84 -28.38
C THR A 23 -1.50 -8.83 -27.11
N ASN A 24 -2.11 -9.02 -25.95
CA ASN A 24 -1.38 -9.11 -24.70
C ASN A 24 -0.68 -10.48 -24.58
N THR A 25 0.65 -10.45 -24.58
CA THR A 25 1.48 -11.66 -24.51
C THR A 25 1.94 -12.02 -23.08
N ARG A 26 1.68 -11.15 -22.10
CA ARG A 26 2.05 -11.39 -20.69
C ARG A 26 0.84 -11.81 -19.89
N ARG A 27 1.06 -12.72 -18.95
CA ARG A 27 0.01 -13.10 -18.00
C ARG A 27 -0.29 -11.89 -17.09
N ILE A 28 -1.56 -11.45 -17.10
CA ILE A 28 -2.06 -10.47 -16.14
C ILE A 28 -2.65 -11.23 -14.97
N VAL A 29 -2.16 -10.94 -13.77
CA VAL A 29 -2.54 -11.63 -12.53
C VAL A 29 -3.24 -10.64 -11.61
N PRO A 30 -4.55 -10.76 -11.40
CA PRO A 30 -5.23 -10.02 -10.35
C PRO A 30 -4.75 -10.53 -8.98
N VAL A 31 -4.39 -9.61 -8.08
CA VAL A 31 -3.90 -9.93 -6.74
C VAL A 31 -4.82 -9.28 -5.71
N ALA A 32 -5.59 -10.07 -5.01
CA ALA A 32 -6.39 -9.59 -3.88
C ALA A 32 -5.47 -9.24 -2.71
N ALA A 33 -5.63 -8.05 -2.13
CA ALA A 33 -4.76 -7.53 -1.07
C ALA A 33 -5.53 -7.26 0.22
N GLY A 34 -4.95 -7.56 1.37
CA GLY A 34 -5.56 -7.21 2.63
C GLY A 34 -5.11 -8.08 3.81
N ARG A 35 -5.94 -8.17 4.83
CA ARG A 35 -5.73 -8.97 6.04
C ARG A 35 -6.70 -10.14 6.03
N ARG A 36 -6.17 -11.36 6.10
CA ARG A 36 -6.97 -12.59 5.98
C ARG A 36 -8.15 -12.62 6.93
N THR A 37 -7.90 -12.38 8.19
CA THR A 37 -8.93 -12.43 9.25
C THR A 37 -10.07 -11.43 9.06
N VAL A 38 -9.87 -10.39 8.26
CA VAL A 38 -10.83 -9.30 8.05
C VAL A 38 -11.52 -9.40 6.69
N HIS A 39 -10.76 -9.65 5.62
CA HIS A 39 -11.26 -9.46 4.25
C HIS A 39 -11.65 -10.75 3.52
N THR A 40 -11.33 -11.94 4.07
CA THR A 40 -11.71 -13.23 3.45
C THR A 40 -13.20 -13.32 3.12
N PRO A 41 -14.16 -12.96 4.01
CA PRO A 41 -15.58 -13.06 3.68
C PRO A 41 -15.97 -12.20 2.48
N ALA A 42 -15.44 -10.98 2.35
CA ALA A 42 -15.71 -10.09 1.24
C ALA A 42 -15.17 -10.65 -0.09
N TYR A 43 -13.96 -11.24 -0.08
CA TYR A 43 -13.39 -11.89 -1.26
C TYR A 43 -14.12 -13.17 -1.66
N HIS A 44 -14.66 -13.94 -0.70
CA HIS A 44 -15.53 -15.08 -1.02
C HIS A 44 -16.86 -14.64 -1.61
N ALA A 45 -17.39 -13.50 -1.16
CA ALA A 45 -18.62 -12.97 -1.73
C ALA A 45 -18.40 -12.51 -3.18
N GLN A 46 -17.29 -11.80 -3.45
CA GLN A 46 -16.94 -11.32 -4.79
C GLN A 46 -15.43 -11.12 -4.95
N HIS A 47 -14.87 -11.64 -6.04
CA HIS A 47 -13.49 -11.37 -6.44
C HIS A 47 -13.33 -11.36 -7.97
N ILE A 48 -12.22 -10.83 -8.47
CA ILE A 48 -11.90 -10.90 -9.90
C ILE A 48 -11.55 -12.35 -10.27
N PRO A 49 -12.10 -12.89 -11.37
CA PRO A 49 -11.77 -14.25 -11.81
C PRO A 49 -10.26 -14.47 -11.97
N ASN A 50 -9.77 -15.65 -11.62
CA ASN A 50 -8.35 -16.01 -11.65
C ASN A 50 -7.44 -15.17 -10.72
N SER A 51 -8.01 -14.50 -9.73
CA SER A 51 -7.22 -13.86 -8.70
C SER A 51 -6.36 -14.85 -7.95
N VAL A 52 -5.12 -14.43 -7.70
CA VAL A 52 -4.19 -15.24 -6.92
C VAL A 52 -4.29 -14.94 -5.43
N TYR A 53 -3.86 -15.90 -4.68
CA TYR A 53 -4.12 -16.13 -3.32
C TYR A 53 -3.01 -16.97 -2.63
N VAL A 54 -2.42 -16.58 -1.45
CA VAL A 54 -1.43 -17.39 -0.71
C VAL A 54 -2.10 -18.49 0.11
N PRO A 55 -1.73 -19.79 -0.06
CA PRO A 55 -2.09 -20.81 0.90
C PRO A 55 -1.39 -20.56 2.26
N ALA A 56 -2.13 -20.65 3.33
CA ALA A 56 -1.53 -20.71 4.66
C ALA A 56 -0.95 -22.12 4.84
N SER A 57 0.27 -22.39 4.48
CA SER A 57 1.15 -23.31 5.22
C SER A 57 2.46 -23.56 4.50
N THR A 58 3.54 -23.14 5.11
CA THR A 58 4.83 -23.80 5.06
C THR A 58 5.43 -23.95 6.46
N THR A 59 4.62 -23.90 7.50
CA THR A 59 5.04 -24.32 8.85
C THR A 59 4.00 -25.24 9.44
N GLN A 60 4.41 -26.50 9.60
CA GLN A 60 3.83 -27.58 10.40
C GLN A 60 2.71 -27.13 11.38
N HIS A 61 1.43 -27.19 10.92
CA HIS A 61 0.32 -27.66 11.74
C HIS A 61 -0.93 -27.77 10.86
N GLN A 62 -1.52 -28.93 10.95
CA GLN A 62 -2.74 -29.46 10.33
C GLN A 62 -3.87 -28.44 10.19
N HIS A 63 -4.12 -27.92 8.99
CA HIS A 63 -5.41 -27.57 8.40
C HIS A 63 -5.15 -27.09 6.94
N ALA A 64 -5.07 -28.02 6.03
CA ALA A 64 -4.57 -27.84 4.65
C ALA A 64 -5.62 -27.30 3.67
N ASN A 65 -6.63 -26.53 4.09
CA ASN A 65 -7.75 -26.14 3.22
C ASN A 65 -8.24 -24.70 3.36
N GLU A 66 -7.43 -23.74 3.80
CA GLU A 66 -7.95 -22.38 3.96
C GLU A 66 -7.12 -21.33 3.21
N HIS A 67 -7.62 -20.88 2.11
CA HIS A 67 -7.88 -19.57 1.50
C HIS A 67 -6.73 -18.56 1.34
N SER A 68 -6.58 -17.97 0.18
CA SER A 68 -5.44 -17.27 -0.36
C SER A 68 -5.74 -15.87 -0.89
N PHE A 69 -5.09 -14.85 -0.40
CA PHE A 69 -4.90 -13.52 -0.95
C PHE A 69 -3.55 -12.99 -0.43
N PHE A 70 -3.05 -11.86 -0.92
CA PHE A 70 -1.81 -11.29 -0.39
C PHE A 70 -2.06 -10.86 1.07
N ASP A 71 -1.84 -11.79 2.00
CA ASP A 71 -2.09 -11.58 3.41
C ASP A 71 -1.01 -10.67 4.02
N MET A 72 -1.38 -9.44 4.27
CA MET A 72 -0.49 -8.45 4.87
C MET A 72 -0.11 -8.78 6.31
N ASP A 73 -0.86 -9.63 7.01
CA ASP A 73 -0.47 -10.07 8.35
C ASP A 73 0.60 -11.19 8.30
N LEU A 74 0.72 -11.89 7.18
CA LEU A 74 1.74 -12.91 6.93
C LEU A 74 2.97 -12.34 6.21
N ILE A 75 2.76 -11.54 5.15
CA ILE A 75 3.84 -11.03 4.29
C ILE A 75 4.37 -9.70 4.84
N ARG A 76 4.92 -9.76 6.02
CA ARG A 76 5.52 -8.64 6.75
C ARG A 76 6.67 -9.13 7.61
N ASP A 77 7.40 -8.24 8.26
CA ASP A 77 8.27 -8.62 9.37
C ASP A 77 7.43 -9.02 10.58
N THR A 78 7.30 -10.32 10.80
CA THR A 78 6.54 -10.88 11.93
C THR A 78 7.28 -10.80 13.26
N THR A 79 8.57 -10.40 13.26
CA THR A 79 9.36 -10.22 14.48
C THR A 79 9.28 -8.79 15.02
N SER A 80 8.87 -7.84 14.17
CA SER A 80 8.70 -6.46 14.56
C SER A 80 7.49 -6.28 15.51
N PRO A 81 7.62 -5.46 16.57
CA PRO A 81 6.49 -5.07 17.40
C PRO A 81 5.52 -4.11 16.70
N TYR A 82 5.92 -3.56 15.55
CA TYR A 82 5.10 -2.66 14.74
C TYR A 82 4.41 -3.43 13.62
N PRO A 83 3.12 -3.16 13.33
CA PRO A 83 2.42 -3.86 12.26
C PRO A 83 2.91 -3.41 10.89
N GLN A 84 2.76 -4.30 9.90
CA GLN A 84 2.97 -4.01 8.48
C GLN A 84 4.39 -3.57 8.08
N MET A 85 5.40 -3.81 8.93
CA MET A 85 6.79 -3.58 8.58
C MET A 85 7.20 -4.47 7.39
N LEU A 86 8.08 -3.95 6.54
CA LEU A 86 8.60 -4.67 5.38
C LEU A 86 9.21 -6.02 5.78
N PRO A 87 8.87 -7.10 5.08
CA PRO A 87 9.49 -8.41 5.31
C PRO A 87 10.94 -8.41 4.84
N THR A 88 11.70 -9.42 5.26
CA THR A 88 12.98 -9.72 4.61
C THR A 88 12.76 -10.13 3.15
N ALA A 89 13.76 -9.89 2.30
CA ALA A 89 13.72 -10.28 0.88
C ALA A 89 13.45 -11.78 0.69
N ALA A 90 14.03 -12.63 1.54
CA ALA A 90 13.85 -14.08 1.50
C ALA A 90 12.40 -14.48 1.86
N HIS A 91 11.82 -13.87 2.91
CA HIS A 91 10.44 -14.13 3.31
C HIS A 91 9.45 -13.68 2.23
N PHE A 92 9.63 -12.47 1.70
CA PHE A 92 8.83 -11.97 0.58
C PHE A 92 8.91 -12.92 -0.64
N ALA A 93 10.11 -13.30 -1.06
CA ALA A 93 10.31 -14.20 -2.20
C ALA A 93 9.60 -15.55 -2.01
N SER A 94 9.72 -16.15 -0.82
CA SER A 94 9.05 -17.41 -0.49
C SER A 94 7.54 -17.30 -0.58
N CYS A 95 6.96 -16.25 -0.01
CA CYS A 95 5.51 -16.02 -0.06
C CYS A 95 5.01 -15.79 -1.49
N VAL A 96 5.73 -14.99 -2.29
CA VAL A 96 5.34 -14.71 -3.68
C VAL A 96 5.48 -15.94 -4.57
N ALA A 97 6.51 -16.77 -4.36
CA ALA A 97 6.65 -18.06 -5.05
C ALA A 97 5.48 -19.01 -4.75
N ALA A 98 5.02 -19.03 -3.50
CA ALA A 98 3.85 -19.81 -3.08
C ALA A 98 2.55 -19.33 -3.76
N LEU A 99 2.45 -18.03 -4.11
CA LEU A 99 1.35 -17.47 -4.92
C LEU A 99 1.36 -17.93 -6.39
N GLY A 100 2.41 -18.57 -6.86
CA GLY A 100 2.57 -18.89 -8.27
C GLY A 100 2.81 -17.67 -9.17
N ILE A 101 3.26 -16.56 -8.58
CA ILE A 101 3.64 -15.33 -9.30
C ILE A 101 5.07 -15.46 -9.81
N THR A 102 5.31 -15.04 -11.06
CA THR A 102 6.63 -14.98 -11.67
C THR A 102 7.03 -13.53 -11.97
N LYS A 103 8.30 -13.27 -12.22
CA LYS A 103 8.80 -11.92 -12.59
C LYS A 103 8.23 -11.39 -13.91
N ASP A 104 7.78 -12.30 -14.78
CA ASP A 104 7.22 -11.94 -16.08
C ASP A 104 5.75 -11.56 -16.01
N ASP A 105 5.07 -11.79 -14.91
CA ASP A 105 3.67 -11.43 -14.75
C ASP A 105 3.47 -9.92 -14.69
N VAL A 106 2.28 -9.50 -15.05
CA VAL A 106 1.78 -8.14 -14.81
C VAL A 106 0.77 -8.25 -13.68
N LEU A 107 1.06 -7.62 -12.56
CA LEU A 107 0.20 -7.69 -11.38
C LEU A 107 -0.77 -6.51 -11.36
N VAL A 108 -2.05 -6.78 -11.12
CA VAL A 108 -3.06 -5.75 -10.83
C VAL A 108 -3.65 -6.04 -9.47
N ILE A 109 -3.21 -5.26 -8.49
CA ILE A 109 -3.53 -5.43 -7.08
C ILE A 109 -4.82 -4.66 -6.77
N TYR A 110 -5.73 -5.28 -6.00
CA TYR A 110 -7.00 -4.66 -5.66
C TYR A 110 -7.43 -4.99 -4.23
N ASP A 111 -8.18 -4.08 -3.64
CA ASP A 111 -8.81 -4.25 -2.32
C ASP A 111 -10.20 -4.91 -2.45
N ALA A 112 -10.75 -5.43 -1.35
CA ALA A 112 -12.09 -5.98 -1.30
C ALA A 112 -13.15 -4.91 -1.65
N VAL A 113 -14.30 -5.35 -2.14
CA VAL A 113 -15.36 -4.48 -2.69
C VAL A 113 -15.91 -3.45 -1.69
N ASP A 114 -15.88 -3.77 -0.41
CA ASP A 114 -16.34 -2.93 0.71
C ASP A 114 -15.26 -2.02 1.30
N VAL A 115 -13.99 -2.24 0.95
CA VAL A 115 -12.85 -1.48 1.49
C VAL A 115 -12.56 -0.21 0.67
N GLY A 116 -12.63 -0.29 -0.64
CA GLY A 116 -12.21 0.79 -1.53
C GLY A 116 -10.73 0.72 -1.87
N ILE A 117 -9.99 1.82 -1.72
CA ILE A 117 -8.53 1.88 -1.90
C ILE A 117 -7.88 1.98 -0.53
N TYR A 118 -7.13 0.97 -0.13
CA TYR A 118 -6.46 0.95 1.18
C TYR A 118 -5.16 0.12 1.21
N SER A 119 -5.27 -1.21 1.02
CA SER A 119 -4.15 -2.15 1.11
C SER A 119 -3.40 -2.29 -0.22
N SER A 120 -4.11 -2.22 -1.34
CA SER A 120 -3.57 -2.48 -2.66
C SER A 120 -2.40 -1.56 -3.04
N PRO A 121 -2.37 -0.25 -2.70
CA PRO A 121 -1.19 0.58 -2.94
C PRO A 121 0.04 0.11 -2.16
N ARG A 122 -0.13 -0.33 -0.91
CA ARG A 122 0.97 -0.85 -0.09
C ARG A 122 1.55 -2.13 -0.69
N VAL A 123 0.69 -3.04 -1.13
CA VAL A 123 1.12 -4.30 -1.74
C VAL A 123 1.84 -4.04 -3.07
N ALA A 124 1.31 -3.16 -3.93
CA ALA A 124 1.97 -2.78 -5.18
C ALA A 124 3.33 -2.11 -4.94
N TRP A 125 3.39 -1.22 -3.96
CA TRP A 125 4.63 -0.56 -3.54
C TRP A 125 5.66 -1.58 -3.05
N MET A 126 5.26 -2.58 -2.25
CA MET A 126 6.13 -3.65 -1.76
C MET A 126 6.68 -4.51 -2.91
N PHE A 127 5.86 -4.89 -3.88
CA PHE A 127 6.32 -5.58 -5.09
C PHE A 127 7.39 -4.77 -5.83
N ARG A 128 7.16 -3.48 -6.01
CA ARG A 128 8.11 -2.57 -6.67
C ARG A 128 9.39 -2.38 -5.87
N PHE A 129 9.29 -2.29 -4.54
CA PHE A 129 10.43 -2.22 -3.63
C PHE A 129 11.36 -3.44 -3.78
N PHE A 130 10.80 -4.63 -4.00
CA PHE A 130 11.53 -5.87 -4.27
C PHE A 130 11.77 -6.11 -5.78
N GLY A 131 11.64 -5.07 -6.60
CA GLY A 131 12.04 -5.07 -8.00
C GLY A 131 11.04 -5.65 -9.00
N HIS A 132 9.77 -5.85 -8.66
CA HIS A 132 8.71 -6.24 -9.59
C HIS A 132 8.02 -4.97 -10.14
N GLN A 133 8.55 -4.42 -11.22
CA GLN A 133 8.10 -3.12 -11.73
C GLN A 133 6.69 -3.14 -12.35
N ALA A 134 6.24 -4.28 -12.88
CA ALA A 134 4.91 -4.42 -13.47
C ALA A 134 3.83 -4.73 -12.40
N ALA A 135 3.85 -4.00 -11.30
CA ALA A 135 2.85 -4.07 -10.23
C ALA A 135 2.00 -2.79 -10.25
N HIS A 136 0.71 -2.95 -10.51
CA HIS A 136 -0.27 -1.91 -10.71
C HIS A 136 -1.39 -2.01 -9.65
N VAL A 137 -2.12 -0.91 -9.45
CA VAL A 137 -3.26 -0.84 -8.53
C VAL A 137 -4.53 -0.63 -9.34
N LEU A 138 -5.52 -1.48 -9.14
CA LEU A 138 -6.85 -1.27 -9.71
C LEU A 138 -7.53 -0.09 -8.99
N ASN A 139 -7.96 0.89 -9.76
CA ASN A 139 -8.64 2.07 -9.22
C ASN A 139 -10.08 1.75 -8.81
N ASN A 140 -10.19 0.98 -7.75
CA ASN A 140 -11.35 0.50 -7.02
C ASN A 140 -12.11 -0.67 -7.68
N PHE A 141 -12.13 -1.80 -6.97
CA PHE A 141 -12.85 -3.01 -7.39
C PHE A 141 -14.39 -2.81 -7.36
N ARG A 142 -14.91 -1.97 -6.47
CA ARG A 142 -16.35 -1.62 -6.47
C ARG A 142 -16.79 -1.06 -7.81
N VAL A 143 -16.00 -0.18 -8.42
CA VAL A 143 -16.31 0.40 -9.72
C VAL A 143 -16.23 -0.67 -10.83
N TYR A 144 -15.28 -1.60 -10.74
CA TYR A 144 -15.21 -2.76 -11.66
C TYR A 144 -16.51 -3.57 -11.62
N VAL A 145 -17.05 -3.84 -10.42
CA VAL A 145 -18.32 -4.55 -10.23
C VAL A 145 -19.50 -3.75 -10.76
N GLN A 146 -19.57 -2.44 -10.48
CA GLN A 146 -20.64 -1.55 -10.95
C GLN A 146 -20.70 -1.43 -12.48
N LEU A 147 -19.57 -1.56 -13.15
CA LEU A 147 -19.51 -1.60 -14.62
C LEU A 147 -19.96 -2.94 -15.21
N GLY A 148 -20.35 -3.91 -14.38
CA GLY A 148 -20.84 -5.22 -14.80
C GLY A 148 -19.75 -6.14 -15.34
N TYR A 149 -18.47 -5.89 -15.02
CA TYR A 149 -17.39 -6.77 -15.43
C TYR A 149 -17.40 -8.10 -14.67
N PRO A 150 -16.83 -9.19 -15.24
CA PRO A 150 -16.93 -10.51 -14.66
C PRO A 150 -16.37 -10.60 -13.23
N VAL A 151 -17.15 -11.19 -12.35
CA VAL A 151 -16.75 -11.54 -10.97
C VAL A 151 -16.93 -13.02 -10.71
N ALA A 152 -16.14 -13.56 -9.80
CA ALA A 152 -16.28 -14.90 -9.26
C ALA A 152 -16.67 -14.85 -7.79
N THR A 153 -17.19 -15.96 -7.27
CA THR A 153 -17.60 -16.15 -5.87
C THR A 153 -17.01 -17.43 -5.31
N GLY A 154 -16.99 -17.58 -3.99
CA GLY A 154 -16.44 -18.73 -3.32
C GLY A 154 -14.94 -18.63 -3.14
N GLU A 155 -14.31 -19.79 -2.95
CA GLU A 155 -12.86 -19.83 -2.71
C GLU A 155 -12.05 -19.51 -3.97
N MET A 156 -11.07 -18.62 -3.82
CA MET A 156 -10.07 -18.40 -4.85
C MET A 156 -9.10 -19.58 -4.90
N ARG A 157 -8.75 -20.06 -6.08
CA ARG A 157 -7.82 -21.19 -6.22
C ARG A 157 -6.39 -20.67 -6.32
N PRO A 158 -5.45 -21.24 -5.54
CA PRO A 158 -4.05 -20.92 -5.69
C PRO A 158 -3.56 -21.32 -7.09
N LEU A 159 -2.70 -20.50 -7.67
CA LEU A 159 -1.92 -20.95 -8.83
C LEU A 159 -0.91 -22.01 -8.38
N PRO A 160 -0.46 -22.89 -9.28
CA PRO A 160 0.66 -23.77 -8.96
C PRO A 160 1.86 -22.95 -8.48
N SER A 161 2.42 -23.33 -7.32
CA SER A 161 3.63 -22.67 -6.81
C SER A 161 4.75 -22.72 -7.83
N VAL A 162 5.49 -21.63 -7.95
CA VAL A 162 6.73 -21.59 -8.75
C VAL A 162 7.91 -21.95 -7.85
N GLY A 163 8.93 -22.61 -8.41
CA GLY A 163 10.06 -23.09 -7.62
C GLY A 163 10.84 -21.97 -6.93
N GLU A 164 10.99 -20.83 -7.58
CA GLU A 164 11.75 -19.67 -7.07
C GLU A 164 11.15 -18.37 -7.58
N TYR A 165 11.03 -17.37 -6.69
CA TYR A 165 10.76 -15.99 -7.08
C TYR A 165 11.99 -15.14 -6.74
N ARG A 166 12.65 -14.62 -7.77
CA ARG A 166 13.86 -13.81 -7.57
C ARG A 166 13.51 -12.37 -7.28
N VAL A 167 13.93 -11.88 -6.13
CA VAL A 167 13.87 -10.47 -5.77
C VAL A 167 15.14 -9.75 -6.23
N SER A 168 14.99 -8.47 -6.60
CA SER A 168 16.14 -7.57 -6.75
C SER A 168 16.60 -7.11 -5.37
N PRO A 169 17.84 -6.60 -5.22
CA PRO A 169 18.18 -5.88 -4.00
C PRO A 169 17.11 -4.84 -3.66
N PRO A 170 16.70 -4.75 -2.38
CA PRO A 170 15.71 -3.79 -1.95
C PRO A 170 16.13 -2.36 -2.32
N ASP A 171 15.19 -1.56 -2.80
CA ASP A 171 15.41 -0.14 -3.12
C ASP A 171 15.41 0.68 -1.82
N SER A 172 16.55 0.67 -1.10
CA SER A 172 16.71 1.34 0.19
C SER A 172 16.42 2.84 0.14
N ASP A 173 16.53 3.46 -1.04
CA ASP A 173 16.25 4.89 -1.22
C ASP A 173 14.75 5.21 -1.15
N ARG A 174 13.89 4.20 -1.07
CA ARG A 174 12.44 4.35 -0.92
C ARG A 174 11.94 4.26 0.52
N VAL A 175 12.82 3.97 1.47
CA VAL A 175 12.47 3.79 2.89
C VAL A 175 13.37 4.65 3.76
N ILE A 176 12.83 5.14 4.87
CA ILE A 176 13.60 5.80 5.92
C ILE A 176 13.37 5.08 7.25
N ALA A 177 14.44 4.84 7.99
CA ALA A 177 14.40 4.23 9.31
C ALA A 177 14.11 5.29 10.40
N PHE A 178 13.66 4.84 11.56
CA PHE A 178 13.37 5.71 12.70
C PHE A 178 14.57 6.57 13.09
N GLU A 179 15.75 5.96 13.22
CA GLU A 179 16.96 6.65 13.66
C GLU A 179 17.32 7.80 12.73
N GLU A 180 17.30 7.54 11.43
CA GLU A 180 17.61 8.56 10.43
C GLU A 180 16.58 9.69 10.44
N LEU A 181 15.28 9.34 10.47
CA LEU A 181 14.20 10.35 10.50
C LEU A 181 14.27 11.20 11.78
N ARG A 182 14.51 10.56 12.92
CA ARG A 182 14.67 11.27 14.20
C ARG A 182 15.79 12.29 14.17
N GLU A 183 16.96 11.91 13.66
CA GLU A 183 18.10 12.82 13.52
C GLU A 183 17.80 13.98 12.55
N LEU A 184 17.14 13.71 11.43
CA LEU A 184 16.71 14.75 10.49
C LEU A 184 15.74 15.75 11.14
N VAL A 185 14.77 15.27 11.93
CA VAL A 185 13.79 16.12 12.62
C VAL A 185 14.48 16.95 13.70
N LEU A 186 15.39 16.37 14.50
CA LEU A 186 16.16 17.06 15.53
C LEU A 186 17.14 18.08 14.94
N GLY A 187 17.66 17.82 13.75
CA GLY A 187 18.53 18.75 13.00
C GLY A 187 17.80 19.96 12.42
N GLY A 188 16.52 20.17 12.74
CA GLY A 188 15.72 21.32 12.28
C GLY A 188 14.86 21.03 11.06
N GLY A 189 14.95 19.82 10.47
CA GLY A 189 14.07 19.39 9.38
C GLY A 189 14.23 20.17 8.08
N GLU A 190 15.39 20.73 7.82
CA GLU A 190 15.66 21.44 6.55
C GLU A 190 15.93 20.44 5.40
N GLY A 191 15.55 20.82 4.19
CA GLY A 191 15.84 20.07 2.97
C GLY A 191 14.91 18.87 2.69
N PHE A 192 13.88 18.64 3.52
CA PHE A 192 12.82 17.64 3.27
C PHE A 192 11.49 18.08 3.91
N GLN A 193 10.41 17.41 3.54
CA GLN A 193 9.10 17.62 4.16
C GLN A 193 8.47 16.28 4.54
N ILE A 194 7.79 16.24 5.69
CA ILE A 194 7.00 15.08 6.13
C ILE A 194 5.55 15.31 5.70
N VAL A 195 4.95 14.28 5.07
CA VAL A 195 3.53 14.27 4.69
C VAL A 195 2.85 13.07 5.33
N ASP A 196 1.81 13.32 6.11
CA ASP A 196 1.10 12.32 6.90
C ASP A 196 -0.30 12.07 6.32
N SER A 197 -0.63 10.83 6.01
CA SER A 197 -1.93 10.44 5.44
C SER A 197 -2.96 9.95 6.46
N ARG A 198 -2.73 10.12 7.77
CA ARG A 198 -3.73 9.82 8.81
C ARG A 198 -4.91 10.79 8.72
N ILE A 199 -6.02 10.40 9.35
CA ILE A 199 -7.18 11.30 9.52
C ILE A 199 -6.79 12.56 10.30
N ALA A 200 -7.42 13.68 9.95
CA ALA A 200 -7.04 14.99 10.46
C ALA A 200 -7.11 15.07 11.99
N GLY A 201 -8.14 14.52 12.62
CA GLY A 201 -8.30 14.59 14.07
C GLY A 201 -7.20 13.86 14.85
N ARG A 202 -6.67 12.73 14.34
CA ARG A 202 -5.52 12.06 14.95
C ARG A 202 -4.21 12.80 14.68
N PHE A 203 -4.08 13.40 13.52
CA PHE A 203 -2.93 14.23 13.18
C PHE A 203 -2.87 15.47 14.07
N SER A 204 -3.98 16.20 14.22
CA SER A 204 -4.06 17.41 15.05
C SER A 204 -3.97 17.13 16.55
N GLY A 205 -4.30 15.92 16.98
CA GLY A 205 -4.41 15.55 18.39
C GLY A 205 -5.79 15.76 18.99
N GLU A 206 -6.80 16.12 18.18
CA GLU A 206 -8.19 16.27 18.61
C GLU A 206 -8.88 14.93 18.85
N GLU A 207 -8.47 13.88 18.11
CA GLU A 207 -8.99 12.53 18.25
C GLU A 207 -7.92 11.58 18.79
N ASP A 208 -8.33 10.67 19.67
CA ASP A 208 -7.45 9.62 20.18
C ASP A 208 -7.03 8.63 19.10
N GLU A 209 -5.85 8.07 19.26
CA GLU A 209 -5.42 6.94 18.42
C GLU A 209 -6.27 5.69 18.70
N ALA A 210 -6.43 4.84 17.66
CA ALA A 210 -7.17 3.58 17.79
C ALA A 210 -6.48 2.58 18.74
N VAL A 211 -5.18 2.77 18.99
CA VAL A 211 -4.39 1.93 19.89
C VAL A 211 -4.29 2.62 21.25
N ALA A 212 -4.85 2.00 22.26
CA ALA A 212 -4.82 2.52 23.62
C ALA A 212 -3.40 2.83 24.11
N GLY A 213 -3.21 3.99 24.72
CA GLY A 213 -1.93 4.46 25.25
C GLY A 213 -0.97 5.03 24.20
N LEU A 214 -1.35 5.07 22.92
CA LEU A 214 -0.59 5.75 21.89
C LEU A 214 -1.01 7.23 21.84
N SER A 215 -0.07 8.16 21.94
CA SER A 215 -0.37 9.60 21.78
C SER A 215 -0.82 9.92 20.38
N SER A 216 -1.87 10.72 20.22
CA SER A 216 -2.20 11.42 18.98
C SER A 216 -1.35 12.68 18.83
N GLY A 217 -1.39 13.30 17.66
CA GLY A 217 -0.55 14.42 17.26
C GLY A 217 0.27 14.06 16.01
N HIS A 218 1.30 14.84 15.70
CA HIS A 218 2.12 14.65 14.49
C HIS A 218 3.60 14.95 14.73
N MET A 219 4.44 14.55 13.79
CA MET A 219 5.87 14.91 13.78
C MET A 219 6.03 16.42 13.55
N PRO A 220 7.04 17.06 14.13
CA PRO A 220 7.30 18.48 13.89
C PRO A 220 7.36 18.80 12.39
N ARG A 221 6.69 19.89 11.99
CA ARG A 221 6.64 20.42 10.61
C ARG A 221 5.99 19.46 9.58
N ALA A 222 5.35 18.38 10.00
CA ALA A 222 4.57 17.55 9.10
C ALA A 222 3.33 18.30 8.57
N VAL A 223 2.95 17.99 7.33
CA VAL A 223 1.67 18.43 6.75
C VAL A 223 0.75 17.24 6.61
N ASN A 224 -0.55 17.47 6.69
CA ASN A 224 -1.55 16.39 6.63
C ASN A 224 -2.24 16.33 5.26
N VAL A 225 -2.24 15.15 4.66
CA VAL A 225 -3.02 14.82 3.47
C VAL A 225 -3.76 13.49 3.73
N PRO A 226 -4.92 13.51 4.37
CA PRO A 226 -5.67 12.31 4.68
C PRO A 226 -5.97 11.49 3.42
N LEU A 227 -5.96 10.15 3.53
CA LEU A 227 -6.32 9.27 2.41
C LEU A 227 -7.65 9.70 1.76
N ALA A 228 -8.67 9.99 2.57
CA ALA A 228 -9.99 10.41 2.07
C ALA A 228 -9.95 11.67 1.20
N ALA A 229 -9.01 12.59 1.44
CA ALA A 229 -8.86 13.80 0.63
C ALA A 229 -8.35 13.53 -0.79
N MET A 230 -7.75 12.38 -1.03
CA MET A 230 -7.24 11.94 -2.33
C MET A 230 -8.27 11.09 -3.12
N LEU A 231 -9.38 10.75 -2.49
CA LEU A 231 -10.40 9.87 -3.07
C LEU A 231 -11.68 10.63 -3.42
N GLU A 232 -12.35 10.18 -4.46
CA GLU A 232 -13.63 10.73 -4.89
C GLU A 232 -14.76 10.24 -3.98
N GLU A 233 -15.58 11.17 -3.52
CA GLU A 233 -16.74 10.85 -2.70
C GLU A 233 -17.71 9.90 -3.45
N GLY A 234 -18.14 8.85 -2.79
CA GLY A 234 -19.05 7.84 -3.35
C GLY A 234 -18.36 6.70 -4.09
N SER A 235 -17.48 6.95 -5.06
CA SER A 235 -16.75 5.91 -5.78
C SER A 235 -15.56 5.38 -4.99
N SER A 236 -14.95 6.19 -4.15
CA SER A 236 -13.67 5.94 -3.47
C SER A 236 -12.54 5.56 -4.44
N THR A 237 -12.60 6.05 -5.68
CA THR A 237 -11.47 6.02 -6.62
C THR A 237 -10.54 7.18 -6.34
N PHE A 238 -9.27 7.10 -6.75
CA PHE A 238 -8.42 8.29 -6.72
C PHE A 238 -9.02 9.40 -7.57
N LEU A 239 -8.89 10.63 -7.07
CA LEU A 239 -9.25 11.83 -7.80
C LEU A 239 -8.47 11.93 -9.12
N PRO A 240 -9.00 12.62 -10.15
CA PRO A 240 -8.23 13.00 -11.33
C PRO A 240 -6.93 13.74 -10.97
N VAL A 241 -5.92 13.60 -11.82
CA VAL A 241 -4.55 14.13 -11.56
C VAL A 241 -4.55 15.61 -11.19
N GLU A 242 -5.35 16.41 -11.88
CA GLU A 242 -5.47 17.85 -11.64
C GLU A 242 -6.02 18.15 -10.25
N LYS A 243 -7.04 17.41 -9.81
CA LYS A 243 -7.61 17.55 -8.47
C LYS A 243 -6.65 17.06 -7.39
N LEU A 244 -5.91 15.96 -7.62
CA LEU A 244 -4.85 15.50 -6.71
C LEU A 244 -3.78 16.59 -6.53
N ALA A 245 -3.34 17.22 -7.62
CA ALA A 245 -2.37 18.31 -7.56
C ALA A 245 -2.89 19.51 -6.74
N GLU A 246 -4.18 19.83 -6.85
CA GLU A 246 -4.82 20.87 -6.02
C GLU A 246 -4.88 20.48 -4.54
N VAL A 247 -5.17 19.21 -4.22
CA VAL A 247 -5.15 18.69 -2.84
C VAL A 247 -3.77 18.87 -2.24
N PHE A 248 -2.72 18.42 -2.93
CA PHE A 248 -1.33 18.56 -2.45
C PHE A 248 -0.92 20.02 -2.27
N LYS A 249 -1.22 20.86 -3.25
CA LYS A 249 -0.94 22.30 -3.17
C LYS A 249 -1.65 22.96 -1.99
N ARG A 250 -2.92 22.65 -1.76
CA ARG A 250 -3.73 23.19 -0.65
C ARG A 250 -3.20 22.76 0.71
N ALA A 251 -2.71 21.52 0.81
CA ALA A 251 -2.09 20.98 2.01
C ALA A 251 -0.66 21.54 2.25
N GLY A 252 -0.11 22.32 1.33
CA GLY A 252 1.24 22.87 1.44
C GLY A 252 2.35 21.86 1.14
N VAL A 253 2.08 20.82 0.34
CA VAL A 253 3.12 19.89 -0.10
C VAL A 253 4.10 20.61 -1.02
N ASP A 254 5.38 20.65 -0.63
CA ASP A 254 6.42 21.33 -1.38
C ASP A 254 7.03 20.43 -2.47
N GLY A 255 6.71 20.72 -3.73
CA GLY A 255 7.24 20.00 -4.88
C GLY A 255 8.74 20.20 -5.15
N ARG A 256 9.46 21.00 -4.36
CA ARG A 256 10.88 21.32 -4.57
C ARG A 256 11.84 20.50 -3.71
N VAL A 257 11.33 19.84 -2.68
CA VAL A 257 12.14 19.07 -1.72
C VAL A 257 11.76 17.58 -1.71
N PRO A 258 12.66 16.68 -1.30
CA PRO A 258 12.33 15.29 -1.00
C PRO A 258 11.22 15.17 0.06
N LEU A 259 10.41 14.13 -0.04
CA LEU A 259 9.33 13.87 0.91
C LEU A 259 9.60 12.61 1.74
N VAL A 260 9.25 12.69 3.01
CA VAL A 260 9.04 11.53 3.89
C VAL A 260 7.55 11.32 4.07
N LEU A 261 7.06 10.16 3.65
CA LEU A 261 5.65 9.81 3.69
C LEU A 261 5.36 8.92 4.89
N THR A 262 4.34 9.24 5.65
CA THR A 262 3.96 8.50 6.85
C THR A 262 2.46 8.35 6.96
N CYS A 263 2.04 7.43 7.82
CA CYS A 263 0.65 7.29 8.26
C CYS A 263 0.60 6.66 9.66
N ASN A 264 -0.33 5.75 9.92
CA ASN A 264 -0.34 5.00 11.17
C ASN A 264 0.69 3.84 11.18
N SER A 265 0.78 3.06 10.08
CA SER A 265 1.60 1.83 9.98
C SER A 265 2.18 1.60 8.56
N GLY A 266 2.46 2.65 7.80
CA GLY A 266 3.05 2.56 6.46
C GLY A 266 2.10 2.15 5.33
N VAL A 267 0.84 1.83 5.62
CA VAL A 267 -0.13 1.33 4.62
C VAL A 267 -0.64 2.46 3.73
N THR A 268 -1.31 3.47 4.30
CA THR A 268 -1.86 4.60 3.52
C THR A 268 -0.79 5.57 3.06
N ALA A 269 0.41 5.54 3.63
CA ALA A 269 1.57 6.24 3.11
C ALA A 269 1.94 5.78 1.68
N ALA A 270 1.72 4.50 1.36
CA ALA A 270 1.91 3.99 0.00
C ALA A 270 0.81 4.46 -0.97
N ALA A 271 -0.41 4.71 -0.50
CA ALA A 271 -1.45 5.37 -1.30
C ALA A 271 -1.09 6.83 -1.60
N LEU A 272 -0.49 7.52 -0.64
CA LEU A 272 0.04 8.88 -0.82
C LEU A 272 1.21 8.89 -1.82
N ASP A 273 2.16 7.92 -1.75
CA ASP A 273 3.24 7.77 -2.74
C ASP A 273 2.69 7.54 -4.15
N LEU A 274 1.67 6.68 -4.29
CA LEU A 274 1.00 6.43 -5.56
C LEU A 274 0.38 7.72 -6.12
N ALA A 275 -0.43 8.43 -5.33
CA ALA A 275 -1.10 9.65 -5.76
C ALA A 275 -0.11 10.76 -6.17
N LEU A 276 0.96 10.95 -5.40
CA LEU A 276 2.05 11.86 -5.77
C LEU A 276 2.72 11.44 -7.09
N GLY A 277 2.94 10.14 -7.29
CA GLY A 277 3.48 9.61 -8.53
C GLY A 277 2.61 9.93 -9.74
N GLU A 278 1.28 9.77 -9.62
CA GLU A 278 0.32 10.09 -10.69
C GLU A 278 0.32 11.59 -11.04
N THR A 279 0.59 12.48 -10.09
CA THR A 279 0.73 13.93 -10.37
C THR A 279 2.08 14.30 -11.01
N GLY A 280 2.96 13.34 -11.24
CA GLY A 280 4.27 13.58 -11.84
C GLY A 280 5.29 14.18 -10.87
N PHE A 281 5.09 14.05 -9.55
CA PHE A 281 6.06 14.48 -8.55
C PHE A 281 7.42 13.78 -8.77
N LYS A 282 8.49 14.55 -8.95
CA LYS A 282 9.79 14.04 -9.42
C LYS A 282 10.83 13.83 -8.32
N ASN A 283 10.71 14.55 -7.20
CA ASN A 283 11.69 14.44 -6.13
C ASN A 283 11.58 13.10 -5.39
N ALA A 284 12.63 12.73 -4.69
CA ALA A 284 12.67 11.51 -3.91
C ALA A 284 11.51 11.46 -2.89
N ARG A 285 10.91 10.29 -2.77
CA ARG A 285 9.88 9.99 -1.79
C ARG A 285 10.27 8.72 -1.05
N ARG A 286 10.36 8.83 0.26
CA ARG A 286 10.71 7.73 1.16
C ARG A 286 9.55 7.46 2.10
N ILE A 287 9.14 6.22 2.25
CA ILE A 287 8.15 5.84 3.26
C ILE A 287 8.86 5.59 4.58
N TYR A 288 8.38 6.23 5.65
CA TYR A 288 8.72 5.84 7.00
C TYR A 288 7.86 4.62 7.37
N ASP A 289 8.48 3.44 7.32
CA ASP A 289 7.77 2.16 7.36
C ASP A 289 7.05 1.92 8.69
N GLY A 290 7.70 2.17 9.83
CA GLY A 290 7.09 2.09 11.16
C GLY A 290 6.05 3.15 11.46
N SER A 291 6.09 4.26 10.71
CA SER A 291 5.10 5.34 10.75
C SER A 291 4.80 5.83 12.17
N TRP A 292 3.58 6.33 12.40
CA TRP A 292 3.18 6.89 13.69
C TRP A 292 3.24 5.88 14.84
N MET A 293 2.91 4.62 14.57
CA MET A 293 2.95 3.57 15.61
C MET A 293 4.34 3.31 16.16
N GLU A 294 5.38 3.47 15.34
CA GLU A 294 6.76 3.41 15.80
C GLU A 294 7.18 4.74 16.41
N TRP A 295 6.92 5.86 15.71
CA TRP A 295 7.33 7.19 16.16
C TRP A 295 6.84 7.51 17.56
N ALA A 296 5.53 7.46 17.80
CA ALA A 296 4.92 7.83 19.07
C ALA A 296 5.30 6.91 20.26
N ARG A 297 5.84 5.69 19.98
CA ARG A 297 6.35 4.80 21.02
C ARG A 297 7.83 4.97 21.32
N ARG A 298 8.61 5.42 20.33
CA ARG A 298 10.07 5.44 20.45
C ARG A 298 10.65 6.80 20.75
N VAL A 299 9.92 7.87 20.46
CA VAL A 299 10.42 9.22 20.76
C VAL A 299 10.55 9.42 22.26
N ASP A 300 11.68 9.96 22.66
CA ASP A 300 12.10 10.18 24.04
C ASP A 300 11.96 11.66 24.48
N ARG A 301 11.45 12.52 23.57
CA ARG A 301 11.32 13.95 23.79
C ARG A 301 9.90 14.42 23.46
N PRO A 302 9.23 15.14 24.39
CA PRO A 302 7.85 15.60 24.16
C PRO A 302 7.70 16.50 22.95
N GLU A 303 8.71 17.31 22.61
CA GLU A 303 8.71 18.22 21.46
C GLU A 303 8.69 17.50 20.10
N LEU A 304 8.93 16.19 20.06
CA LEU A 304 8.83 15.37 18.84
C LEU A 304 7.41 14.90 18.54
N ILE A 305 6.44 15.23 19.41
CA ILE A 305 5.01 15.08 19.18
C ILE A 305 4.35 16.44 19.32
N VAL A 306 3.87 16.96 18.21
CA VAL A 306 3.14 18.24 18.16
C VAL A 306 1.64 17.98 18.15
N LYS A 307 0.88 18.83 18.81
CA LYS A 307 -0.59 18.86 18.77
C LYS A 307 -1.05 20.26 18.43
N ASP A 308 -2.05 20.37 17.56
CA ASP A 308 -2.65 21.65 17.16
C ASP A 308 -3.77 22.10 18.12
N VAL A 309 -4.13 21.26 19.10
CA VAL A 309 -5.12 21.57 20.13
C VAL A 309 -4.51 22.42 21.24
N HIS A 310 -5.23 23.45 21.64
CA HIS A 310 -4.88 24.37 22.70
C HIS A 310 -5.59 24.04 24.01
#